data_43d2c4dbc4f64244762cb2d87345d172
#
_entry.id   43d2c4dbc4f64244762cb2d87345d172
#
_cell.length_a   1.000
_cell.length_b   1.000
_cell.length_c   1.000
_cell.angle_alpha   90.00
_cell.angle_beta   90.00
_cell.angle_gamma   90.00
#
_symmetry.space_group_name_H-M   'P 1'
#
loop_
_entity.id
_entity.type
_entity.pdbx_description
1 polymer ?
#
loop_
_entity_poly.entity_id
_entity_poly.type
_entity_poly.pdbx_seq_one_letter_code
_entity_poly.pdbx_strand_id
1 'polypeptide(L)'
;MGQPGFTPPGFLALTIIEKQTPDLTIPCLKTPERSILYGDTSSKRDPRTYLNNVFSLYDYFRKEFYAPKEGQKRAKPEVPLVINTPGWVKGNGYDALVEMLRYIAPTHMVQVRISTESKNLPAGVFWLEEDQELSVSLIEIASARRDAYNRSVTIRKDASLIRDLKIFAYFRQCFPSDFSVDTFKELAQALIAHRPYVVPISKIKVKHLHCQVKHFERAETLLVVYMSTDVFVLVPSSEIFYALNGSIVGLAVSSAKNSDSEHATPWCVGLAIVRGIDVSKGIFYVLTPVPLSILEKVDLFLQGLLQIPTRLLQVPGCLSPYMSTNVLLQS
;
A
#
# COMPACT_ATOMS: atom_id res chain seq x y z
N MET A 1 -4.98 -13.44 -6.36
CA MET A 1 -4.32 -13.36 -5.04
C MET A 1 -3.17 -12.39 -5.16
N GLY A 2 -2.61 -11.88 -4.07
CA GLY A 2 -1.52 -10.91 -4.08
C GLY A 2 -1.94 -9.44 -4.10
N GLN A 3 -3.23 -9.13 -4.11
CA GLN A 3 -3.72 -7.79 -3.84
C GLN A 3 -4.06 -7.67 -2.34
N PRO A 4 -3.82 -6.52 -1.70
CA PRO A 4 -4.20 -6.31 -0.30
C PRO A 4 -5.68 -6.63 -0.12
N GLY A 5 -6.02 -7.43 0.89
CA GLY A 5 -7.43 -7.80 1.16
C GLY A 5 -8.24 -6.62 1.69
N PHE A 6 -7.70 -5.93 2.67
CA PHE A 6 -8.42 -4.99 3.54
C PHE A 6 -7.95 -3.54 3.46
N THR A 7 -6.93 -3.25 2.64
CA THR A 7 -6.39 -1.90 2.45
C THR A 7 -6.43 -1.50 0.98
N PRO A 8 -6.26 -0.23 0.65
CA PRO A 8 -6.02 0.22 -0.71
C PRO A 8 -4.80 -0.48 -1.34
N PRO A 9 -4.64 -0.44 -2.67
CA PRO A 9 -3.45 -0.98 -3.32
C PRO A 9 -2.19 -0.25 -2.86
N GLY A 10 -1.04 -0.92 -3.00
CA GLY A 10 0.27 -0.36 -2.62
C GLY A 10 0.61 -0.47 -1.14
N PHE A 11 -0.25 -1.04 -0.32
CA PHE A 11 0.03 -1.31 1.08
C PHE A 11 0.48 -2.75 1.33
N LEU A 12 1.33 -2.88 2.33
CA LEU A 12 1.52 -4.10 3.12
C LEU A 12 0.92 -3.83 4.51
N ALA A 13 0.07 -4.71 4.99
CA ALA A 13 -0.67 -4.45 6.22
C ALA A 13 -0.87 -5.70 7.06
N LEU A 14 -0.73 -5.54 8.37
CA LEU A 14 -1.16 -6.49 9.38
C LEU A 14 -2.56 -6.08 9.86
N THR A 15 -3.54 -6.96 9.71
CA THR A 15 -4.94 -6.66 10.06
C THR A 15 -5.47 -7.72 11.01
N ILE A 16 -6.06 -7.31 12.11
CA ILE A 16 -6.72 -8.20 13.05
C ILE A 16 -8.13 -8.52 12.50
N ILE A 17 -8.45 -9.80 12.41
CA ILE A 17 -9.75 -10.28 11.94
C ILE A 17 -10.53 -10.87 13.10
N GLU A 18 -11.44 -10.10 13.65
CA GLU A 18 -12.31 -10.54 14.77
C GLU A 18 -13.61 -11.18 14.30
N LYS A 19 -14.07 -10.79 13.12
CA LYS A 19 -15.34 -11.28 12.56
C LYS A 19 -15.13 -11.76 11.15
N GLN A 20 -15.91 -12.79 10.78
CA GLN A 20 -15.92 -13.28 9.40
C GLN A 20 -16.19 -12.11 8.44
N THR A 21 -15.36 -12.02 7.42
CA THR A 21 -15.55 -11.02 6.37
C THR A 21 -16.60 -11.53 5.38
N PRO A 22 -17.51 -10.65 4.95
CA PRO A 22 -18.37 -10.98 3.83
C PRO A 22 -17.53 -11.16 2.55
N ASP A 23 -18.17 -11.47 1.45
CA ASP A 23 -17.53 -11.76 0.17
C ASP A 23 -16.40 -10.79 -0.16
N LEU A 24 -15.20 -11.32 -0.42
CA LEU A 24 -14.02 -10.57 -0.80
C LEU A 24 -14.12 -9.92 -2.19
N THR A 25 -15.19 -10.16 -2.90
CA THR A 25 -15.46 -9.52 -4.20
C THR A 25 -15.86 -8.06 -4.07
N ILE A 26 -16.33 -7.65 -2.89
CA ILE A 26 -16.66 -6.26 -2.55
C ILE A 26 -15.50 -5.70 -1.74
N PRO A 27 -15.05 -4.45 -1.98
CA PRO A 27 -14.03 -3.82 -1.17
C PRO A 27 -14.45 -3.78 0.30
N CYS A 28 -13.80 -4.59 1.13
CA CYS A 28 -14.00 -4.61 2.57
C CYS A 28 -12.77 -3.99 3.23
N LEU A 29 -12.74 -2.66 3.32
CA LEU A 29 -11.63 -1.95 3.95
C LEU A 29 -11.73 -2.07 5.47
N LYS A 30 -10.60 -2.36 6.10
CA LYS A 30 -10.44 -2.38 7.57
C LYS A 30 -9.25 -1.53 7.96
N THR A 31 -9.33 -0.90 9.12
CA THR A 31 -8.17 -0.23 9.71
C THR A 31 -7.14 -1.28 10.09
N PRO A 32 -5.93 -1.24 9.54
CA PRO A 32 -4.89 -2.19 9.90
C PRO A 32 -4.33 -1.91 11.29
N GLU A 33 -3.88 -2.93 11.98
CA GLU A 33 -3.08 -2.80 13.21
C GLU A 33 -1.77 -2.06 12.90
N ARG A 34 -1.12 -2.46 11.80
CA ARG A 34 0.07 -1.79 11.26
C ARG A 34 0.05 -1.84 9.75
N SER A 35 0.53 -0.78 9.13
CA SER A 35 0.68 -0.75 7.68
C SER A 35 1.93 -0.01 7.23
N ILE A 36 2.48 -0.45 6.13
CA ILE A 36 3.61 0.14 5.43
C ILE A 36 3.17 0.45 4.01
N LEU A 37 3.42 1.65 3.55
CA LEU A 37 3.19 1.98 2.15
C LEU A 37 4.40 1.52 1.33
N TYR A 38 4.22 0.47 0.53
CA TYR A 38 5.18 0.09 -0.50
C TYR A 38 5.13 1.07 -1.69
N GLY A 39 3.96 1.64 -1.97
CA GLY A 39 3.77 2.73 -2.93
C GLY A 39 3.68 2.31 -4.40
N ASP A 40 3.71 1.02 -4.71
CA ASP A 40 3.47 0.48 -6.06
C ASP A 40 2.43 -0.64 -6.00
N THR A 41 1.72 -0.84 -7.10
CA THR A 41 0.79 -1.96 -7.28
C THR A 41 1.51 -3.26 -7.65
N SER A 42 2.79 -3.19 -8.01
CA SER A 42 3.63 -4.31 -8.40
C SER A 42 4.89 -4.39 -7.54
N SER A 43 4.97 -5.41 -6.72
CA SER A 43 6.14 -5.72 -5.89
C SER A 43 7.38 -6.19 -6.71
N LYS A 44 7.24 -6.37 -8.03
CA LYS A 44 8.34 -6.80 -8.90
C LYS A 44 9.38 -5.70 -9.16
N ARG A 45 9.02 -4.44 -8.96
CA ARG A 45 9.92 -3.31 -9.22
C ARG A 45 11.10 -3.30 -8.25
N ASP A 46 10.83 -3.53 -6.97
CA ASP A 46 11.83 -3.56 -5.91
C ASP A 46 11.50 -4.69 -4.92
N PRO A 47 11.85 -5.95 -5.28
CA PRO A 47 11.56 -7.11 -4.44
C PRO A 47 12.25 -7.05 -3.08
N ARG A 48 13.42 -6.41 -3.01
CA ARG A 48 14.20 -6.30 -1.76
C ARG A 48 13.49 -5.41 -0.74
N THR A 49 13.07 -4.23 -1.15
CA THR A 49 12.27 -3.34 -0.27
C THR A 49 10.95 -3.99 0.10
N TYR A 50 10.31 -4.73 -0.83
CA TYR A 50 9.12 -5.51 -0.53
C TYR A 50 9.35 -6.52 0.59
N LEU A 51 10.41 -7.33 0.51
CA LEU A 51 10.76 -8.31 1.52
C LEU A 51 11.07 -7.66 2.88
N ASN A 52 11.88 -6.61 2.90
CA ASN A 52 12.20 -5.89 4.13
C ASN A 52 10.93 -5.37 4.83
N ASN A 53 9.96 -4.89 4.07
CA ASN A 53 8.68 -4.44 4.61
C ASN A 53 7.85 -5.60 5.16
N VAL A 54 7.86 -6.77 4.49
CA VAL A 54 7.20 -7.98 4.99
C VAL A 54 7.84 -8.44 6.30
N PHE A 55 9.17 -8.47 6.35
CA PHE A 55 9.92 -8.87 7.55
C PHE A 55 9.64 -7.91 8.71
N SER A 56 9.63 -6.61 8.47
CA SER A 56 9.29 -5.62 9.51
C SER A 56 7.89 -5.82 10.09
N LEU A 57 6.89 -6.17 9.26
CA LEU A 57 5.54 -6.49 9.73
C LEU A 57 5.50 -7.82 10.49
N TYR A 58 6.25 -8.81 10.04
CA TYR A 58 6.34 -10.11 10.70
C TYR A 58 7.03 -10.00 12.07
N ASP A 59 8.12 -9.24 12.16
CA ASP A 59 8.83 -9.00 13.43
C ASP A 59 7.96 -8.22 14.41
N TYR A 60 7.19 -7.23 13.91
CA TYR A 60 6.19 -6.54 14.73
C TYR A 60 5.15 -7.54 15.26
N PHE A 61 4.60 -8.41 14.39
CA PHE A 61 3.66 -9.44 14.80
C PHE A 61 4.25 -10.36 15.89
N ARG A 62 5.46 -10.84 15.69
CA ARG A 62 6.13 -11.69 16.69
C ARG A 62 6.29 -10.97 18.02
N LYS A 63 6.74 -9.74 18.00
CA LYS A 63 6.98 -8.94 19.21
C LYS A 63 5.68 -8.68 19.98
N GLU A 64 4.62 -8.27 19.30
CA GLU A 64 3.39 -7.84 19.97
C GLU A 64 2.45 -8.98 20.33
N PHE A 65 2.40 -10.04 19.50
CA PHE A 65 1.42 -11.11 19.65
C PHE A 65 2.01 -12.44 20.10
N TYR A 66 3.31 -12.67 19.92
CA TYR A 66 3.96 -13.95 20.22
C TYR A 66 4.90 -13.91 21.42
N ALA A 67 5.62 -12.82 21.65
CA ALA A 67 6.54 -12.71 22.77
C ALA A 67 5.77 -12.61 24.10
N PRO A 68 6.17 -13.37 25.15
CA PRO A 68 5.63 -13.18 26.49
C PRO A 68 5.99 -11.77 26.99
N LYS A 69 4.98 -11.00 27.39
CA LYS A 69 5.25 -9.70 28.05
C LYS A 69 5.77 -9.94 29.44
N GLU A 70 6.85 -9.23 29.81
CA GLU A 70 7.44 -9.33 31.16
C GLU A 70 6.36 -9.19 32.24
N GLY A 71 6.33 -10.14 33.18
CA GLY A 71 5.38 -10.13 34.30
C GLY A 71 4.06 -10.90 34.07
N GLN A 72 3.78 -11.45 32.89
CA GLN A 72 2.59 -12.30 32.67
C GLN A 72 2.95 -13.79 32.82
N LYS A 73 2.48 -14.42 33.89
CA LYS A 73 2.62 -15.87 34.15
C LYS A 73 1.73 -16.77 33.26
N ARG A 74 0.89 -16.22 32.41
CA ARG A 74 0.04 -17.00 31.48
C ARG A 74 0.58 -16.85 30.06
N ALA A 75 0.81 -17.97 29.39
CA ALA A 75 1.04 -17.98 27.95
C ALA A 75 -0.14 -17.26 27.27
N LYS A 76 0.14 -16.25 26.45
CA LYS A 76 -0.88 -15.67 25.59
C LYS A 76 -1.43 -16.77 24.68
N PRO A 77 -2.74 -16.78 24.40
CA PRO A 77 -3.27 -17.68 23.39
C PRO A 77 -2.53 -17.41 22.06
N GLU A 78 -2.08 -18.47 21.41
CA GLU A 78 -1.44 -18.37 20.11
C GLU A 78 -2.44 -17.78 19.11
N VAL A 79 -2.11 -16.62 18.57
CA VAL A 79 -2.91 -15.95 17.54
C VAL A 79 -2.41 -16.43 16.17
N PRO A 80 -3.25 -17.12 15.37
CA PRO A 80 -2.81 -17.57 14.06
C PRO A 80 -2.55 -16.40 13.12
N LEU A 81 -1.42 -16.45 12.39
CA LEU A 81 -1.06 -15.51 11.35
C LEU A 81 -1.32 -16.13 9.97
N VAL A 82 -2.14 -15.48 9.16
CA VAL A 82 -2.37 -15.87 7.76
C VAL A 82 -1.71 -14.85 6.84
N ILE A 83 -0.78 -15.30 6.01
CA ILE A 83 -0.05 -14.45 5.07
C ILE A 83 -0.55 -14.72 3.65
N ASN A 84 -1.13 -13.68 3.02
CA ASN A 84 -1.53 -13.71 1.61
C ASN A 84 -0.38 -13.21 0.74
N THR A 85 0.27 -14.13 0.01
CA THR A 85 1.43 -13.82 -0.82
C THR A 85 1.06 -13.39 -2.24
N PRO A 86 1.93 -12.64 -2.95
CA PRO A 86 1.84 -12.48 -4.38
C PRO A 86 1.91 -13.83 -5.09
N GLY A 87 1.27 -13.92 -6.26
CA GLY A 87 1.28 -15.15 -7.08
C GLY A 87 2.59 -15.31 -7.86
N TRP A 88 3.71 -15.32 -7.19
CA TRP A 88 5.03 -15.45 -7.78
C TRP A 88 5.43 -16.91 -7.92
N VAL A 89 5.60 -17.37 -9.15
CA VAL A 89 5.95 -18.77 -9.43
C VAL A 89 7.25 -18.91 -10.23
N LYS A 90 7.87 -17.80 -10.66
CA LYS A 90 9.10 -17.80 -11.50
C LYS A 90 9.93 -16.52 -11.31
N GLY A 91 11.23 -16.63 -11.61
CA GLY A 91 12.21 -15.53 -11.63
C GLY A 91 12.34 -14.85 -10.26
N ASN A 92 12.79 -13.60 -10.24
CA ASN A 92 13.05 -12.84 -9.00
C ASN A 92 11.88 -12.84 -8.00
N GLY A 93 10.64 -12.98 -8.49
CA GLY A 93 9.47 -13.09 -7.60
C GLY A 93 9.44 -14.44 -6.88
N TYR A 94 9.84 -15.53 -7.55
CA TYR A 94 9.97 -16.83 -6.91
C TYR A 94 11.09 -16.84 -5.88
N ASP A 95 12.25 -16.24 -6.20
CA ASP A 95 13.38 -16.13 -5.27
C ASP A 95 12.98 -15.34 -4.03
N ALA A 96 12.25 -14.23 -4.20
CA ALA A 96 11.71 -13.46 -3.10
C ALA A 96 10.69 -14.25 -2.25
N LEU A 97 9.87 -15.11 -2.87
CA LEU A 97 8.95 -15.99 -2.15
C LEU A 97 9.71 -17.02 -1.31
N VAL A 98 10.76 -17.62 -1.86
CA VAL A 98 11.62 -18.58 -1.16
C VAL A 98 12.28 -17.93 0.04
N GLU A 99 12.87 -16.73 -0.12
CA GLU A 99 13.49 -15.98 0.96
C GLU A 99 12.46 -15.64 2.07
N MET A 100 11.26 -15.21 1.68
CA MET A 100 10.19 -14.94 2.61
C MET A 100 9.77 -16.19 3.40
N LEU A 101 9.63 -17.33 2.75
CA LEU A 101 9.25 -18.58 3.40
C LEU A 101 10.34 -19.08 4.36
N ARG A 102 11.61 -18.93 4.00
CA ARG A 102 12.74 -19.25 4.89
C ARG A 102 12.76 -18.37 6.14
N TYR A 103 12.51 -17.06 5.97
CA TYR A 103 12.50 -16.12 7.11
C TYR A 103 11.33 -16.34 8.06
N ILE A 104 10.15 -16.58 7.51
CA ILE A 104 8.92 -16.73 8.30
C ILE A 104 8.80 -18.12 8.92
N ALA A 105 9.35 -19.15 8.28
CA ALA A 105 9.26 -20.55 8.66
C ALA A 105 7.80 -20.97 9.00
N PRO A 106 6.88 -20.99 8.00
CA PRO A 106 5.48 -21.24 8.24
C PRO A 106 5.23 -22.70 8.71
N THR A 107 4.29 -22.89 9.62
CA THR A 107 3.85 -24.22 10.06
C THR A 107 2.95 -24.90 9.03
N HIS A 108 2.21 -24.11 8.25
CA HIS A 108 1.27 -24.58 7.21
C HIS A 108 1.47 -23.77 5.94
N MET A 109 1.48 -24.41 4.80
CA MET A 109 1.50 -23.78 3.50
C MET A 109 0.32 -24.27 2.65
N VAL A 110 -0.47 -23.31 2.15
CA VAL A 110 -1.59 -23.61 1.25
C VAL A 110 -1.19 -23.23 -0.17
N GLN A 111 -1.09 -24.21 -1.06
CA GLN A 111 -0.85 -24.01 -2.48
C GLN A 111 -2.14 -24.11 -3.28
N VAL A 112 -2.50 -23.04 -4.00
CA VAL A 112 -3.64 -23.06 -4.93
C VAL A 112 -3.10 -23.40 -6.31
N ARG A 113 -3.34 -24.62 -6.78
CA ARG A 113 -2.85 -25.16 -8.06
C ARG A 113 -3.87 -24.97 -9.18
N ILE A 114 -3.36 -24.74 -10.37
CA ILE A 114 -4.15 -24.70 -11.62
C ILE A 114 -3.72 -25.87 -12.51
N SER A 115 -4.53 -26.21 -13.52
CA SER A 115 -4.24 -27.29 -14.46
C SER A 115 -2.95 -27.14 -15.27
N THR A 116 -2.52 -25.90 -15.51
CA THR A 116 -1.29 -25.60 -16.24
C THR A 116 -0.08 -25.72 -15.31
N GLU A 117 0.63 -26.85 -15.33
CA GLU A 117 1.79 -27.15 -14.47
C GLU A 117 2.84 -26.02 -14.46
N SER A 118 3.17 -25.46 -15.60
CA SER A 118 4.19 -24.41 -15.74
C SER A 118 3.84 -23.09 -15.03
N LYS A 119 2.63 -22.95 -14.49
CA LYS A 119 2.16 -21.79 -13.72
C LYS A 119 1.96 -22.10 -12.25
N ASN A 120 2.35 -23.28 -11.81
CA ASN A 120 2.33 -23.67 -10.41
C ASN A 120 3.71 -23.54 -9.79
N LEU A 121 3.75 -23.46 -8.46
CA LEU A 121 4.98 -23.61 -7.69
C LEU A 121 5.46 -25.07 -7.77
N PRO A 122 6.75 -25.34 -7.52
CA PRO A 122 7.24 -26.72 -7.39
C PRO A 122 6.45 -27.49 -6.33
N ALA A 123 6.39 -28.79 -6.47
CA ALA A 123 5.80 -29.66 -5.48
C ALA A 123 6.68 -29.74 -4.22
N GLY A 124 6.06 -30.02 -3.07
CA GLY A 124 6.78 -30.20 -1.81
C GLY A 124 7.25 -28.90 -1.17
N VAL A 125 8.24 -29.03 -0.32
CA VAL A 125 8.78 -27.95 0.53
C VAL A 125 9.99 -27.31 -0.16
N PHE A 126 9.79 -26.75 -1.32
CA PHE A 126 10.82 -26.28 -2.27
C PHE A 126 11.73 -25.15 -1.77
N TRP A 127 11.47 -24.60 -0.60
CA TRP A 127 12.27 -23.51 0.00
C TRP A 127 13.24 -24.01 1.09
N LEU A 128 13.15 -25.28 1.48
CA LEU A 128 14.08 -25.91 2.44
C LEU A 128 15.20 -26.62 1.71
N GLU A 129 16.35 -26.71 2.36
CA GLU A 129 17.47 -27.53 1.92
C GLU A 129 17.23 -28.99 2.38
N GLU A 130 17.82 -29.95 1.67
CA GLU A 130 17.54 -31.40 1.88
C GLU A 130 17.82 -31.89 3.31
N ASP A 131 18.69 -31.19 4.06
CA ASP A 131 19.08 -31.53 5.43
C ASP A 131 18.20 -30.88 6.52
N GLN A 132 17.20 -30.08 6.16
CA GLN A 132 16.34 -29.38 7.13
C GLN A 132 15.02 -30.12 7.36
N GLU A 133 14.92 -30.89 8.45
CA GLU A 133 13.68 -31.49 8.92
C GLU A 133 12.77 -30.43 9.60
N LEU A 134 12.09 -29.60 8.81
CA LEU A 134 10.98 -28.79 9.32
C LEU A 134 9.65 -29.50 8.98
N SER A 135 8.90 -29.82 10.02
CA SER A 135 7.56 -30.38 9.85
C SER A 135 6.58 -29.28 9.37
N VAL A 136 6.48 -29.08 8.06
CA VAL A 136 5.53 -28.15 7.45
C VAL A 136 4.36 -28.91 6.86
N SER A 137 3.15 -28.55 7.28
CA SER A 137 1.92 -29.11 6.69
C SER A 137 1.65 -28.45 5.34
N LEU A 138 1.74 -29.22 4.26
CA LEU A 138 1.45 -28.76 2.92
C LEU A 138 0.01 -29.11 2.55
N ILE A 139 -0.80 -28.11 2.19
CA ILE A 139 -2.20 -28.26 1.78
C ILE A 139 -2.32 -27.81 0.33
N GLU A 140 -2.68 -28.72 -0.56
CA GLU A 140 -2.91 -28.40 -1.97
C GLU A 140 -4.40 -28.24 -2.24
N ILE A 141 -4.77 -27.14 -2.89
CA ILE A 141 -6.16 -26.82 -3.25
C ILE A 141 -6.22 -26.60 -4.75
N ALA A 142 -7.11 -27.33 -5.43
CA ALA A 142 -7.38 -27.07 -6.84
C ALA A 142 -8.08 -25.72 -7.01
N SER A 143 -7.57 -24.89 -7.92
CA SER A 143 -8.22 -23.62 -8.25
C SER A 143 -9.61 -23.87 -8.83
N ALA A 144 -10.61 -23.15 -8.34
CA ALA A 144 -11.95 -23.14 -8.92
C ALA A 144 -12.00 -22.54 -10.34
N ARG A 145 -10.89 -21.95 -10.82
CA ARG A 145 -10.77 -21.43 -12.17
C ARG A 145 -10.72 -22.61 -13.16
N ARG A 146 -11.84 -22.86 -13.81
CA ARG A 146 -11.91 -23.84 -14.90
C ARG A 146 -11.20 -23.28 -16.13
N ASP A 147 -10.50 -24.16 -16.84
CA ASP A 147 -9.82 -23.84 -18.09
C ASP A 147 -10.81 -23.36 -19.15
N ALA A 148 -10.27 -22.70 -20.19
CA ALA A 148 -11.02 -21.97 -21.22
C ALA A 148 -12.11 -22.77 -21.96
N TYR A 149 -12.13 -24.09 -21.84
CA TYR A 149 -13.14 -24.96 -22.44
C TYR A 149 -14.45 -25.06 -21.66
N ASN A 150 -14.46 -24.81 -20.36
CA ASN A 150 -15.66 -24.71 -19.57
C ASN A 150 -15.98 -23.24 -19.31
N ARG A 151 -16.96 -22.70 -20.05
CA ARG A 151 -17.49 -21.35 -19.85
C ARG A 151 -17.95 -21.21 -18.41
N SER A 152 -17.04 -20.79 -17.55
CA SER A 152 -17.37 -20.38 -16.19
C SER A 152 -18.17 -19.09 -16.28
N VAL A 153 -19.32 -19.05 -15.61
CA VAL A 153 -20.16 -17.87 -15.42
C VAL A 153 -19.48 -16.81 -14.54
N THR A 154 -18.27 -17.09 -14.05
CA THR A 154 -17.49 -16.14 -13.26
C THR A 154 -17.02 -15.00 -14.13
N ILE A 155 -17.64 -13.84 -13.95
CA ILE A 155 -17.20 -12.56 -14.53
C ILE A 155 -15.74 -12.36 -14.13
N ARG A 156 -14.86 -12.31 -15.13
CA ARG A 156 -13.44 -12.03 -14.92
C ARG A 156 -13.30 -10.59 -14.48
N LYS A 157 -13.19 -10.37 -13.17
CA LYS A 157 -12.93 -9.03 -12.63
C LYS A 157 -11.53 -8.60 -13.04
N ASP A 158 -11.44 -7.47 -13.73
CA ASP A 158 -10.16 -6.84 -14.05
C ASP A 158 -9.46 -6.40 -12.75
N ALA A 159 -8.19 -6.76 -12.60
CA ALA A 159 -7.39 -6.39 -11.45
C ALA A 159 -7.24 -4.86 -11.31
N SER A 160 -7.25 -4.13 -12.43
CA SER A 160 -7.25 -2.67 -12.42
C SER A 160 -8.54 -2.13 -11.81
N LEU A 161 -9.68 -2.64 -12.26
CA LEU A 161 -10.98 -2.23 -11.72
C LEU A 161 -11.09 -2.50 -10.20
N ILE A 162 -10.58 -3.64 -9.73
CA ILE A 162 -10.60 -3.95 -8.27
C ILE A 162 -9.75 -2.96 -7.50
N ARG A 163 -8.59 -2.55 -8.04
CA ARG A 163 -7.74 -1.53 -7.41
C ARG A 163 -8.44 -0.17 -7.38
N ASP A 164 -9.04 0.24 -8.49
CA ASP A 164 -9.80 1.48 -8.59
C ASP A 164 -10.97 1.51 -7.58
N LEU A 165 -11.71 0.39 -7.47
CA LEU A 165 -12.80 0.26 -6.51
C LEU A 165 -12.32 0.36 -5.06
N LYS A 166 -11.13 -0.15 -4.73
CA LYS A 166 -10.56 -0.01 -3.39
C LYS A 166 -10.14 1.43 -3.08
N ILE A 167 -9.57 2.13 -4.04
CA ILE A 167 -9.24 3.55 -3.90
C ILE A 167 -10.55 4.37 -3.77
N PHE A 168 -11.55 4.05 -4.58
CA PHE A 168 -12.89 4.64 -4.49
C PHE A 168 -13.48 4.45 -3.08
N ALA A 169 -13.54 3.20 -2.61
CA ALA A 169 -14.08 2.88 -1.29
C ALA A 169 -13.30 3.55 -0.15
N TYR A 170 -11.99 3.74 -0.32
CA TYR A 170 -11.18 4.44 0.66
C TYR A 170 -11.54 5.92 0.74
N PHE A 171 -11.55 6.65 -0.36
CA PHE A 171 -11.89 8.07 -0.36
C PHE A 171 -13.38 8.35 -0.13
N ARG A 172 -14.26 7.35 -0.35
CA ARG A 172 -15.66 7.43 0.07
C ARG A 172 -15.78 7.64 1.60
N GLN A 173 -14.82 7.17 2.38
CA GLN A 173 -14.79 7.35 3.83
C GLN A 173 -14.51 8.80 4.28
N CYS A 174 -14.19 9.72 3.36
CA CYS A 174 -14.17 11.16 3.67
C CYS A 174 -15.56 11.70 4.01
N PHE A 175 -16.63 10.95 3.72
CA PHE A 175 -18.01 11.34 3.91
C PHE A 175 -18.70 10.43 4.93
N PRO A 176 -19.77 10.89 5.60
CA PRO A 176 -20.56 10.07 6.52
C PRO A 176 -21.09 8.79 5.85
N SER A 177 -21.42 7.79 6.66
CA SER A 177 -21.89 6.48 6.19
C SER A 177 -23.23 6.53 5.45
N ASP A 178 -24.09 7.47 5.81
CA ASP A 178 -25.40 7.73 5.20
C ASP A 178 -25.31 8.50 3.87
N PHE A 179 -24.17 9.07 3.54
CA PHE A 179 -23.97 9.75 2.26
C PHE A 179 -23.93 8.74 1.11
N SER A 180 -24.95 8.70 0.26
CA SER A 180 -25.02 7.79 -0.87
C SER A 180 -24.13 8.27 -2.01
N VAL A 181 -23.23 7.39 -2.47
CA VAL A 181 -22.35 7.59 -3.63
C VAL A 181 -22.25 6.25 -4.36
N ASP A 182 -22.91 6.15 -5.49
CA ASP A 182 -23.02 4.89 -6.22
C ASP A 182 -22.09 4.83 -7.44
N THR A 183 -21.58 5.98 -7.89
CA THR A 183 -20.75 6.07 -9.09
C THR A 183 -19.43 6.79 -8.82
N PHE A 184 -18.40 6.47 -9.65
CA PHE A 184 -17.13 7.21 -9.63
C PHE A 184 -17.32 8.71 -9.89
N LYS A 185 -18.28 9.06 -10.74
CA LYS A 185 -18.60 10.47 -11.06
C LYS A 185 -19.13 11.21 -9.84
N GLU A 186 -20.07 10.62 -9.11
CA GLU A 186 -20.62 11.23 -7.89
C GLU A 186 -19.56 11.40 -6.81
N LEU A 187 -18.69 10.40 -6.61
CA LEU A 187 -17.57 10.54 -5.67
C LEU A 187 -16.62 11.65 -6.11
N ALA A 188 -16.28 11.72 -7.40
CA ALA A 188 -15.40 12.77 -7.91
C ALA A 188 -16.01 14.16 -7.64
N GLN A 189 -17.30 14.35 -7.91
CA GLN A 189 -18.01 15.60 -7.64
C GLN A 189 -18.05 15.93 -6.15
N ALA A 190 -18.32 14.94 -5.30
CA ALA A 190 -18.32 15.11 -3.86
C ALA A 190 -16.93 15.50 -3.32
N LEU A 191 -15.86 14.84 -3.80
CA LEU A 191 -14.48 15.17 -3.42
C LEU A 191 -14.08 16.59 -3.88
N ILE A 192 -14.57 17.06 -5.04
CA ILE A 192 -14.37 18.43 -5.49
C ILE A 192 -15.00 19.43 -4.52
N ALA A 193 -16.21 19.16 -4.07
CA ALA A 193 -16.95 20.02 -3.15
C ALA A 193 -16.46 19.90 -1.69
N HIS A 194 -15.73 18.83 -1.37
CA HIS A 194 -15.26 18.58 -0.01
C HIS A 194 -14.16 19.58 0.38
N ARG A 195 -14.28 20.17 1.58
CA ARG A 195 -13.28 21.09 2.11
C ARG A 195 -11.99 20.34 2.44
N PRO A 196 -10.84 20.69 1.83
CA PRO A 196 -9.59 20.02 2.13
C PRO A 196 -9.04 20.44 3.50
N TYR A 197 -8.25 19.56 4.10
CA TYR A 197 -7.42 19.95 5.24
C TYR A 197 -6.27 20.82 4.76
N VAL A 198 -5.92 21.82 5.56
CA VAL A 198 -4.78 22.72 5.32
C VAL A 198 -3.61 22.24 6.16
N VAL A 199 -2.52 21.83 5.51
CA VAL A 199 -1.33 21.30 6.16
C VAL A 199 -0.12 22.18 5.82
N PRO A 200 0.60 22.75 6.82
CA PRO A 200 1.79 23.55 6.55
C PRO A 200 2.91 22.72 5.89
N ILE A 201 3.50 23.25 4.83
CA ILE A 201 4.64 22.60 4.14
C ILE A 201 5.81 22.38 5.11
N SER A 202 6.06 23.36 5.99
CA SER A 202 7.15 23.32 6.97
C SER A 202 7.07 22.16 7.97
N LYS A 203 5.89 21.58 8.16
CA LYS A 203 5.69 20.41 9.04
C LYS A 203 5.95 19.08 8.36
N ILE A 204 6.00 19.05 7.03
CA ILE A 204 5.97 17.82 6.27
C ILE A 204 7.31 17.59 5.57
N LYS A 205 7.92 16.46 5.84
CA LYS A 205 9.00 15.91 5.02
C LYS A 205 8.38 15.09 3.90
N VAL A 206 8.99 15.11 2.72
CA VAL A 206 8.57 14.28 1.58
C VAL A 206 9.61 13.21 1.33
N LYS A 207 9.17 11.94 1.29
CA LYS A 207 10.01 10.81 0.91
C LYS A 207 9.45 10.17 -0.34
N HIS A 208 10.26 10.15 -1.39
CA HIS A 208 9.93 9.44 -2.63
C HIS A 208 10.31 7.96 -2.48
N LEU A 209 9.33 7.07 -2.69
CA LEU A 209 9.53 5.63 -2.69
C LEU A 209 10.00 5.18 -4.07
N HIS A 210 10.87 4.17 -4.12
CA HIS A 210 11.43 3.61 -5.36
C HIS A 210 12.27 4.61 -6.19
N CYS A 211 12.74 5.69 -5.56
CA CYS A 211 13.64 6.66 -6.18
C CYS A 211 14.92 6.74 -5.36
N GLN A 212 16.06 6.77 -6.04
CA GLN A 212 17.32 7.15 -5.42
C GLN A 212 17.49 8.66 -5.54
N VAL A 213 17.57 9.33 -4.40
CA VAL A 213 17.83 10.75 -4.34
C VAL A 213 19.33 10.93 -4.07
N LYS A 214 20.06 11.52 -5.01
CA LYS A 214 21.45 11.92 -4.82
C LYS A 214 21.50 13.41 -4.57
N HIS A 215 22.01 13.81 -3.42
CA HIS A 215 22.33 15.20 -3.15
C HIS A 215 23.66 15.54 -3.81
N PHE A 216 23.66 16.50 -4.70
CA PHE A 216 24.88 17.12 -5.20
C PHE A 216 25.15 18.40 -4.40
N GLU A 217 26.26 18.45 -3.69
CA GLU A 217 26.64 19.55 -2.78
C GLU A 217 26.81 20.93 -3.45
N ARG A 218 26.62 21.05 -4.76
CA ARG A 218 26.89 22.29 -5.51
C ARG A 218 25.71 23.03 -6.10
N ALA A 219 24.49 22.54 -5.90
CA ALA A 219 23.32 23.26 -6.43
C ALA A 219 22.13 23.07 -5.48
N GLU A 220 21.31 24.08 -5.33
CA GLU A 220 19.98 24.05 -4.72
C GLU A 220 19.01 23.11 -5.47
N THR A 221 19.53 22.03 -6.05
CA THR A 221 18.86 21.16 -7.01
C THR A 221 18.87 19.73 -6.48
N LEU A 222 17.72 19.11 -6.36
CA LEU A 222 17.56 17.71 -6.01
C LEU A 222 17.60 16.86 -7.28
N LEU A 223 18.51 15.90 -7.36
CA LEU A 223 18.53 14.91 -8.44
C LEU A 223 17.62 13.74 -8.07
N VAL A 224 16.49 13.62 -8.75
CA VAL A 224 15.62 12.46 -8.64
C VAL A 224 15.97 11.45 -9.73
N VAL A 225 16.50 10.30 -9.33
CA VAL A 225 16.83 9.20 -10.23
C VAL A 225 15.70 8.18 -10.24
N TYR A 226 15.02 8.03 -11.38
CA TYR A 226 14.09 6.95 -11.58
C TYR A 226 14.83 5.69 -12.01
N MET A 227 14.70 4.60 -11.25
CA MET A 227 15.44 3.33 -11.46
C MET A 227 15.08 2.55 -12.75
N SER A 228 14.25 3.08 -13.65
CA SER A 228 13.85 2.32 -14.86
C SER A 228 14.47 2.79 -16.18
N THR A 229 15.13 3.93 -16.18
CA THR A 229 15.84 4.45 -17.38
C THR A 229 16.95 5.37 -16.90
N ASP A 230 18.10 5.38 -17.60
CA ASP A 230 19.28 6.21 -17.30
C ASP A 230 19.03 7.73 -17.49
N VAL A 231 17.82 8.20 -17.28
CA VAL A 231 17.43 9.59 -17.41
C VAL A 231 17.46 10.24 -16.03
N PHE A 232 18.45 11.08 -15.82
CA PHE A 232 18.56 11.95 -14.64
C PHE A 232 17.73 13.20 -14.89
N VAL A 233 16.68 13.40 -14.07
CA VAL A 233 15.90 14.65 -14.11
C VAL A 233 16.34 15.51 -12.94
N LEU A 234 16.97 16.65 -13.25
CA LEU A 234 17.28 17.68 -12.26
C LEU A 234 16.02 18.51 -12.03
N VAL A 235 15.43 18.40 -10.84
CA VAL A 235 14.28 19.20 -10.45
C VAL A 235 14.74 20.22 -9.41
N PRO A 236 14.54 21.53 -9.63
CA PRO A 236 14.79 22.54 -8.63
C PRO A 236 14.04 22.22 -7.33
N SER A 237 14.65 22.47 -6.17
CA SER A 237 14.03 22.21 -4.88
C SER A 237 12.68 22.90 -4.69
N SER A 238 12.53 24.09 -5.30
CA SER A 238 11.25 24.83 -5.33
C SER A 238 10.14 24.13 -6.14
N GLU A 239 10.49 23.26 -7.07
CA GLU A 239 9.53 22.55 -7.95
C GLU A 239 9.15 21.17 -7.45
N ILE A 240 9.90 20.61 -6.49
CA ILE A 240 9.63 19.28 -5.93
C ILE A 240 8.21 19.19 -5.38
N PHE A 241 7.74 20.23 -4.75
CA PHE A 241 6.40 20.27 -4.20
C PHE A 241 5.32 20.20 -5.28
N TYR A 242 5.56 20.75 -6.46
CA TYR A 242 4.61 20.69 -7.57
C TYR A 242 4.43 19.26 -8.10
N ALA A 243 5.44 18.39 -7.95
CA ALA A 243 5.32 16.98 -8.30
C ALA A 243 4.31 16.22 -7.43
N LEU A 244 3.98 16.74 -6.26
CA LEU A 244 2.94 16.17 -5.39
C LEU A 244 1.54 16.61 -5.77
N ASN A 245 1.39 17.67 -6.56
CA ASN A 245 0.08 18.20 -6.91
C ASN A 245 -0.72 17.18 -7.73
N GLY A 246 -1.95 16.91 -7.32
CA GLY A 246 -2.79 15.91 -7.97
C GLY A 246 -2.30 14.46 -7.79
N SER A 247 -1.52 14.16 -6.75
CA SER A 247 -1.01 12.81 -6.48
C SER A 247 -1.64 12.18 -5.23
N ILE A 248 -1.54 10.84 -5.14
CA ILE A 248 -1.81 10.10 -3.92
C ILE A 248 -0.51 9.97 -3.13
N VAL A 249 -0.55 10.35 -1.87
CA VAL A 249 0.55 10.20 -0.92
C VAL A 249 0.13 9.35 0.28
N GLY A 250 1.08 8.62 0.85
CA GLY A 250 0.90 8.01 2.16
C GLY A 250 1.17 9.01 3.26
N LEU A 251 0.34 8.97 4.28
CA LEU A 251 0.49 9.76 5.50
C LEU A 251 1.24 8.92 6.54
N ALA A 252 2.37 9.40 7.02
CA ALA A 252 3.15 8.67 8.00
C ALA A 252 3.62 9.57 9.14
N VAL A 253 3.96 8.91 10.26
CA VAL A 253 4.55 9.56 11.43
C VAL A 253 5.98 9.04 11.55
N SER A 254 6.96 9.92 11.52
CA SER A 254 8.35 9.53 11.75
C SER A 254 8.51 9.09 13.20
N SER A 255 9.10 7.91 13.41
CA SER A 255 9.39 7.39 14.76
C SER A 255 10.54 8.21 15.38
N ALA A 256 10.21 9.34 15.97
CA ALA A 256 11.17 10.37 16.38
C ALA A 256 12.06 10.00 17.57
N LYS A 257 12.04 8.78 18.14
CA LYS A 257 12.76 8.58 19.42
C LYS A 257 13.57 7.29 19.64
N ASN A 258 13.52 6.26 18.81
CA ASN A 258 14.18 4.99 19.20
C ASN A 258 14.76 4.13 18.08
N SER A 259 15.39 4.68 17.08
CA SER A 259 16.23 3.79 16.28
C SER A 259 17.40 4.53 15.63
N ASP A 260 18.61 4.14 16.01
CA ASP A 260 19.87 4.44 15.34
C ASP A 260 19.95 3.84 13.91
N SER A 261 18.83 3.41 13.34
CA SER A 261 18.76 2.91 11.97
C SER A 261 18.02 3.91 11.07
N GLU A 262 18.76 4.68 10.29
CA GLU A 262 18.26 5.49 9.16
C GLU A 262 17.39 4.71 8.16
N HIS A 263 17.28 3.40 8.31
CA HIS A 263 16.60 2.48 7.40
C HIS A 263 15.23 1.99 7.88
N ALA A 264 14.75 2.42 9.05
CA ALA A 264 13.44 2.00 9.51
C ALA A 264 12.32 2.52 8.59
N THR A 265 11.54 1.60 8.04
CA THR A 265 10.39 1.97 7.20
C THR A 265 9.30 2.59 8.07
N PRO A 266 8.86 3.82 7.77
CA PRO A 266 7.86 4.49 8.60
C PRO A 266 6.50 3.80 8.50
N TRP A 267 5.77 3.75 9.61
CA TRP A 267 4.40 3.27 9.64
C TRP A 267 3.48 4.28 8.96
N CYS A 268 2.68 3.80 8.02
CA CYS A 268 1.74 4.61 7.28
C CYS A 268 0.35 4.53 7.93
N VAL A 269 -0.25 5.67 8.23
CA VAL A 269 -1.57 5.76 8.89
C VAL A 269 -2.73 5.87 7.91
N GLY A 270 -2.46 6.14 6.63
CA GLY A 270 -3.47 6.21 5.58
C GLY A 270 -2.97 6.87 4.31
N LEU A 271 -3.87 7.09 3.37
CA LEU A 271 -3.61 7.80 2.13
C LEU A 271 -4.26 9.19 2.14
N ALA A 272 -3.69 10.07 1.35
CA ALA A 272 -4.28 11.36 1.04
C ALA A 272 -4.13 11.69 -0.45
N ILE A 273 -5.02 12.53 -0.96
CA ILE A 273 -4.85 13.20 -2.24
C ILE A 273 -4.35 14.61 -1.94
N VAL A 274 -3.21 14.98 -2.50
CA VAL A 274 -2.74 16.36 -2.51
C VAL A 274 -3.52 17.10 -3.58
N ARG A 275 -4.57 17.77 -3.17
CA ARG A 275 -5.50 18.48 -4.06
C ARG A 275 -4.87 19.71 -4.70
N GLY A 276 -4.03 20.39 -3.95
CA GLY A 276 -3.35 21.59 -4.40
C GLY A 276 -2.23 21.98 -3.45
N ILE A 277 -1.35 22.83 -3.93
CA ILE A 277 -0.21 23.35 -3.19
C ILE A 277 -0.15 24.85 -3.40
N ASP A 278 -0.13 25.61 -2.32
CA ASP A 278 0.13 27.05 -2.35
C ASP A 278 1.50 27.29 -1.72
N VAL A 279 2.51 27.37 -2.58
CA VAL A 279 3.90 27.60 -2.16
C VAL A 279 4.05 28.98 -1.53
N SER A 280 3.29 29.97 -2.01
CA SER A 280 3.35 31.34 -1.50
C SER A 280 2.87 31.44 -0.05
N LYS A 281 1.85 30.67 0.30
CA LYS A 281 1.34 30.54 1.67
C LYS A 281 2.02 29.42 2.46
N GLY A 282 2.84 28.59 1.84
CA GLY A 282 3.51 27.46 2.46
C GLY A 282 2.55 26.36 2.93
N ILE A 283 1.51 26.04 2.15
CA ILE A 283 0.47 25.08 2.54
C ILE A 283 0.16 24.04 1.47
N PHE A 284 -0.18 22.82 1.95
CA PHE A 284 -0.82 21.77 1.16
C PHE A 284 -2.33 21.76 1.44
N TYR A 285 -3.12 21.55 0.41
CA TYR A 285 -4.54 21.20 0.49
C TYR A 285 -4.71 19.69 0.31
N VAL A 286 -5.20 19.01 1.36
CA VAL A 286 -5.16 17.55 1.45
C VAL A 286 -6.56 16.98 1.65
N LEU A 287 -6.93 15.99 0.86
CA LEU A 287 -8.15 15.19 1.03
C LEU A 287 -7.79 13.82 1.60
N THR A 288 -8.34 13.47 2.74
CA THR A 288 -8.08 12.18 3.41
C THR A 288 -9.22 11.81 4.33
N PRO A 289 -9.56 10.51 4.47
CA PRO A 289 -10.47 10.04 5.50
C PRO A 289 -9.80 9.88 6.87
N VAL A 290 -8.47 10.10 6.96
CA VAL A 290 -7.75 10.03 8.24
C VAL A 290 -8.25 11.11 9.18
N PRO A 291 -8.65 10.77 10.43
CA PRO A 291 -9.14 11.74 11.41
C PRO A 291 -8.12 12.85 11.69
N LEU A 292 -8.62 14.06 11.95
CA LEU A 292 -7.77 15.23 12.20
C LEU A 292 -6.77 14.99 13.34
N SER A 293 -7.19 14.31 14.41
CA SER A 293 -6.34 13.98 15.57
C SER A 293 -5.12 13.12 15.24
N ILE A 294 -5.21 12.35 14.15
CA ILE A 294 -4.09 11.56 13.60
C ILE A 294 -3.31 12.39 12.58
N LEU A 295 -4.02 13.14 11.73
CA LEU A 295 -3.41 13.98 10.70
C LEU A 295 -2.48 15.05 11.30
N GLU A 296 -2.82 15.60 12.45
CA GLU A 296 -1.97 16.57 13.18
C GLU A 296 -0.62 16.00 13.61
N LYS A 297 -0.51 14.66 13.75
CA LYS A 297 0.72 13.96 14.11
C LYS A 297 1.55 13.56 12.91
N VAL A 298 0.98 13.66 11.71
CA VAL A 298 1.67 13.33 10.45
C VAL A 298 2.74 14.37 10.19
N ASP A 299 3.96 13.90 9.94
CA ASP A 299 5.14 14.72 9.63
C ASP A 299 5.86 14.26 8.37
N LEU A 300 5.32 13.21 7.70
CA LEU A 300 5.96 12.61 6.53
C LEU A 300 4.91 12.25 5.47
N PHE A 301 5.12 12.74 4.26
CA PHE A 301 4.41 12.28 3.07
C PHE A 301 5.27 11.29 2.29
N LEU A 302 4.70 10.13 2.00
CA LEU A 302 5.32 9.07 1.22
C LEU A 302 4.75 9.10 -0.19
N GLN A 303 5.54 9.54 -1.16
CA GLN A 303 5.13 9.52 -2.56
C GLN A 303 5.63 8.23 -3.22
N GLY A 304 4.71 7.44 -3.75
CA GLY A 304 4.98 6.26 -4.55
C GLY A 304 4.51 6.44 -5.99
N LEU A 305 4.23 5.31 -6.63
CA LEU A 305 3.73 5.24 -8.01
C LEU A 305 2.21 5.02 -8.08
N LEU A 306 1.52 5.19 -6.95
CA LEU A 306 0.07 5.11 -6.92
C LEU A 306 -0.54 6.30 -7.64
N GLN A 307 -1.42 6.01 -8.59
CA GLN A 307 -2.11 7.03 -9.36
C GLN A 307 -3.56 7.15 -8.92
N ILE A 308 -4.10 8.34 -9.02
CA ILE A 308 -5.54 8.55 -8.89
C ILE A 308 -6.22 7.83 -10.05
N PRO A 309 -7.24 6.98 -9.79
CA PRO A 309 -7.98 6.32 -10.86
C PRO A 309 -8.48 7.31 -11.91
N THR A 310 -8.21 7.05 -13.18
CA THR A 310 -8.61 7.91 -14.29
C THR A 310 -10.10 8.22 -14.25
N ARG A 311 -10.92 7.27 -13.77
CA ARG A 311 -12.37 7.44 -13.62
C ARG A 311 -12.78 8.52 -12.61
N LEU A 312 -11.91 8.84 -11.63
CA LEU A 312 -12.11 9.95 -10.70
C LEU A 312 -11.68 11.29 -11.31
N LEU A 313 -10.86 11.28 -12.36
CA LEU A 313 -10.37 12.48 -13.05
C LEU A 313 -11.27 12.88 -14.24
N GLN A 314 -11.95 11.92 -14.88
CA GLN A 314 -12.79 12.12 -16.06
C GLN A 314 -14.20 12.47 -15.65
N VAL A 315 -14.43 13.68 -15.15
CA VAL A 315 -15.77 14.19 -14.88
C VAL A 315 -16.13 15.19 -15.97
N PRO A 316 -17.11 14.88 -16.87
CA PRO A 316 -17.53 15.82 -17.90
C PRO A 316 -17.99 17.15 -17.31
N GLY A 317 -17.49 18.25 -17.87
CA GLY A 317 -17.84 19.60 -17.43
C GLY A 317 -17.14 20.10 -16.18
N CYS A 318 -16.25 19.30 -15.55
CA CYS A 318 -15.39 19.74 -14.47
C CYS A 318 -13.97 19.92 -14.96
N LEU A 319 -13.36 21.07 -14.66
CA LEU A 319 -11.91 21.17 -14.60
C LEU A 319 -11.40 20.18 -13.54
N SER A 320 -10.26 19.53 -13.82
CA SER A 320 -9.70 18.57 -12.87
C SER A 320 -9.61 19.21 -11.48
N PRO A 321 -10.22 18.62 -10.44
CA PRO A 321 -10.24 19.22 -9.11
C PRO A 321 -8.84 19.35 -8.50
N TYR A 322 -7.86 18.66 -9.08
CA TYR A 322 -6.51 18.55 -8.56
C TYR A 322 -5.53 19.52 -9.21
N MET A 323 -5.90 20.17 -10.33
CA MET A 323 -5.05 21.09 -11.08
C MET A 323 -5.68 22.48 -11.28
N SER A 324 -6.84 22.72 -10.69
CA SER A 324 -7.58 23.96 -10.90
C SER A 324 -7.03 25.08 -10.02
N THR A 325 -6.63 26.17 -10.62
CA THR A 325 -6.37 27.45 -9.94
C THR A 325 -7.58 27.94 -9.16
N ASN A 326 -8.80 27.50 -9.50
CA ASN A 326 -10.03 27.88 -8.79
C ASN A 326 -10.12 27.32 -7.36
N VAL A 327 -9.35 26.29 -7.00
CA VAL A 327 -9.25 25.82 -5.61
C VAL A 327 -8.64 26.87 -4.70
N LEU A 328 -7.77 27.72 -5.26
CA LEU A 328 -7.09 28.79 -4.54
C LEU A 328 -7.96 30.03 -4.37
N LEU A 329 -9.03 30.17 -5.15
CA LEU A 329 -9.91 31.33 -5.15
C LEU A 329 -11.17 31.19 -4.26
N GLN A 330 -11.41 30.00 -3.69
CA GLN A 330 -12.55 29.73 -2.80
C GLN A 330 -12.19 29.76 -1.29
N SER A 331 -11.04 30.33 -0.95
CA SER A 331 -10.61 30.49 0.45
C SER A 331 -11.06 31.81 1.04
#